data_2f58fd237be3b8defb4f10d594dc64d9
#
_entry.id   2f58fd237be3b8defb4f10d594dc64d9
#
_cell.length_a   1.000
_cell.length_b   1.000
_cell.length_c   1.000
_cell.angle_alpha   90.00
_cell.angle_beta   90.00
_cell.angle_gamma   90.00
#
_symmetry.space_group_name_H-M   'P 1'
#
loop_
_entity.id
_entity.type
_entity.pdbx_description
1 polymer ?
#
loop_
_entity_poly.entity_id
_entity_poly.type
_entity_poly.pdbx_seq_one_letter_code
_entity_poly.pdbx_strand_id
1 'polypeptide(L)'
;GFTGVRLGYTVIPKELKCGDVSLHALWARRHGTKYNGAPYIVQRAGEAVYSEAGKAQLKEQVGYYMNNAKTILKGLQDAGYTVSGGVNAPYIWLKTPDKMNSWEFFDYLLENAGVVGTPGSGFGPSGEGYFRLTAFGSYENTVKALERIKAL
;
A
#
# COMPACT_ATOMS: atom_id res chain seq x y z
N GLY A 1 -2.06 8.35 -4.46
CA GLY A 1 -2.66 9.60 -4.29
C GLY A 1 -3.64 9.77 -3.14
N PHE A 2 -4.84 10.13 -3.44
CA PHE A 2 -5.85 10.54 -2.46
C PHE A 2 -6.63 9.33 -1.90
N THR A 3 -5.97 8.42 -1.24
CA THR A 3 -6.57 7.15 -0.76
C THR A 3 -7.70 7.35 0.25
N GLY A 4 -7.72 8.46 0.98
CA GLY A 4 -8.78 8.84 1.92
C GLY A 4 -10.14 9.09 1.26
N VAL A 5 -10.17 9.41 -0.03
CA VAL A 5 -11.38 9.63 -0.83
C VAL A 5 -12.15 8.32 -1.09
N ARG A 6 -11.50 7.16 -1.01
CA ARG A 6 -12.09 5.83 -1.16
C ARG A 6 -12.80 5.62 -2.51
N LEU A 7 -12.21 6.10 -3.61
CA LEU A 7 -12.71 5.95 -4.96
C LEU A 7 -11.88 4.96 -5.77
N GLY A 8 -12.55 4.07 -6.47
CA GLY A 8 -11.99 3.24 -7.52
C GLY A 8 -12.97 3.13 -8.68
N TYR A 9 -12.52 2.69 -9.82
CA TYR A 9 -13.39 2.43 -10.98
C TYR A 9 -13.01 1.10 -11.64
N THR A 10 -14.02 0.51 -12.30
CA THR A 10 -13.84 -0.68 -13.11
C THR A 10 -14.43 -0.45 -14.48
N VAL A 11 -13.66 -0.74 -15.53
CA VAL A 11 -14.12 -0.66 -16.92
C VAL A 11 -14.32 -2.08 -17.43
N ILE A 12 -15.55 -2.40 -17.85
CA ILE A 12 -15.88 -3.67 -18.48
C ILE A 12 -16.44 -3.37 -19.86
N PRO A 13 -15.70 -3.65 -20.93
CA PRO A 13 -16.16 -3.45 -22.30
C PRO A 13 -17.45 -4.24 -22.58
N LYS A 14 -18.35 -3.66 -23.37
CA LYS A 14 -19.64 -4.30 -23.71
C LYS A 14 -19.47 -5.56 -24.52
N GLU A 15 -18.37 -5.64 -25.25
CA GLU A 15 -17.99 -6.76 -26.12
C GLU A 15 -17.48 -7.98 -25.33
N LEU A 16 -17.10 -7.75 -24.05
CA LEU A 16 -16.53 -8.82 -23.23
C LEU A 16 -17.61 -9.81 -22.78
N LYS A 17 -17.45 -11.05 -23.20
CA LYS A 17 -18.38 -12.16 -22.93
C LYS A 17 -17.66 -13.37 -22.36
N CYS A 18 -18.42 -14.20 -21.63
CA CYS A 18 -18.03 -15.55 -21.27
C CYS A 18 -19.11 -16.47 -21.84
N GLY A 19 -18.81 -17.21 -22.95
CA GLY A 19 -19.84 -17.82 -23.79
C GLY A 19 -20.79 -16.74 -24.31
N ASP A 20 -22.10 -16.95 -24.16
CA ASP A 20 -23.13 -16.00 -24.59
C ASP A 20 -23.45 -14.93 -23.52
N VAL A 21 -22.80 -14.96 -22.35
CA VAL A 21 -23.10 -14.10 -21.23
C VAL A 21 -22.26 -12.81 -21.28
N SER A 22 -22.93 -11.64 -21.32
CA SER A 22 -22.27 -10.33 -21.24
C SER A 22 -21.76 -10.05 -19.83
N LEU A 23 -20.44 -9.93 -19.67
CA LEU A 23 -19.83 -9.58 -18.40
C LEU A 23 -20.16 -8.15 -17.97
N HIS A 24 -20.32 -7.24 -18.93
CA HIS A 24 -20.77 -5.88 -18.65
C HIS A 24 -22.17 -5.85 -18.02
N ALA A 25 -23.12 -6.61 -18.57
CA ALA A 25 -24.48 -6.66 -18.03
C ALA A 25 -24.52 -7.28 -16.62
N LEU A 26 -23.76 -8.35 -16.39
CA LEU A 26 -23.64 -8.96 -15.06
C LEU A 26 -23.03 -8.00 -14.03
N TRP A 27 -21.97 -7.32 -14.43
CA TRP A 27 -21.32 -6.33 -13.54
C TRP A 27 -22.24 -5.15 -13.22
N ALA A 28 -22.90 -4.58 -14.23
CA ALA A 28 -23.83 -3.48 -14.05
C ALA A 28 -24.96 -3.82 -13.06
N ARG A 29 -25.56 -5.03 -13.22
CA ARG A 29 -26.59 -5.53 -12.31
C ARG A 29 -26.03 -5.73 -10.89
N ARG A 30 -24.86 -6.39 -10.75
CA ARG A 30 -24.24 -6.62 -9.44
C ARG A 30 -23.90 -5.30 -8.74
N HIS A 31 -23.28 -4.38 -9.46
CA HIS A 31 -22.88 -3.09 -8.92
C HIS A 31 -24.11 -2.28 -8.48
N GLY A 32 -25.10 -2.10 -9.36
CA GLY A 32 -26.32 -1.36 -9.05
C GLY A 32 -27.17 -1.97 -7.93
N THR A 33 -27.08 -3.29 -7.71
CA THR A 33 -27.83 -3.98 -6.66
C THR A 33 -27.11 -3.92 -5.29
N LYS A 34 -25.77 -3.98 -5.30
CA LYS A 34 -24.95 -4.10 -4.07
C LYS A 34 -24.46 -2.78 -3.54
N TYR A 35 -24.26 -1.78 -4.38
CA TYR A 35 -23.53 -0.58 -3.97
C TYR A 35 -24.13 0.75 -4.46
N ASN A 36 -24.75 0.82 -5.64
CA ASN A 36 -25.29 2.03 -6.30
C ASN A 36 -24.27 3.08 -6.76
N GLY A 37 -23.03 2.99 -6.37
CA GLY A 37 -21.96 3.91 -6.80
C GLY A 37 -21.42 4.80 -5.68
N ALA A 38 -20.31 5.47 -5.97
CA ALA A 38 -19.66 6.39 -5.05
C ALA A 38 -20.43 7.73 -4.93
N PRO A 39 -20.30 8.46 -3.81
CA PRO A 39 -20.88 9.79 -3.68
C PRO A 39 -20.42 10.73 -4.79
N TYR A 40 -21.29 11.62 -5.26
CA TYR A 40 -20.99 12.52 -6.38
C TYR A 40 -19.76 13.39 -6.13
N ILE A 41 -19.59 13.92 -4.93
CA ILE A 41 -18.43 14.75 -4.55
C ILE A 41 -17.12 13.97 -4.74
N VAL A 42 -17.12 12.68 -4.36
CA VAL A 42 -15.96 11.79 -4.51
C VAL A 42 -15.65 11.51 -5.97
N GLN A 43 -16.68 11.35 -6.81
CA GLN A 43 -16.51 11.21 -8.26
C GLN A 43 -15.88 12.46 -8.89
N ARG A 44 -16.34 13.67 -8.49
CA ARG A 44 -15.76 14.95 -8.95
C ARG A 44 -14.30 15.10 -8.49
N ALA A 45 -13.97 14.67 -7.26
CA ALA A 45 -12.59 14.65 -6.78
C ALA A 45 -11.72 13.71 -7.63
N GLY A 46 -12.24 12.54 -8.00
CA GLY A 46 -11.55 11.59 -8.88
C GLY A 46 -11.30 12.16 -10.27
N GLU A 47 -12.26 12.88 -10.85
CA GLU A 47 -12.10 13.58 -12.13
C GLU A 47 -11.01 14.66 -12.05
N ALA A 48 -10.97 15.45 -10.98
CA ALA A 48 -10.00 16.51 -10.78
C ALA A 48 -8.54 16.02 -10.77
N VAL A 49 -8.29 14.75 -10.38
CA VAL A 49 -6.95 14.14 -10.43
C VAL A 49 -6.37 14.12 -11.85
N TYR A 50 -7.21 14.05 -12.88
CA TYR A 50 -6.79 14.01 -14.27
C TYR A 50 -6.53 15.40 -14.88
N SER A 51 -6.83 16.49 -14.17
CA SER A 51 -6.43 17.84 -14.59
C SER A 51 -4.90 17.98 -14.53
N GLU A 52 -4.35 18.98 -15.22
CA GLU A 52 -2.89 19.23 -15.20
C GLU A 52 -2.40 19.55 -13.77
N ALA A 53 -3.17 20.35 -13.01
CA ALA A 53 -2.87 20.65 -11.61
C ALA A 53 -2.94 19.38 -10.73
N GLY A 54 -3.97 18.54 -10.92
CA GLY A 54 -4.12 17.28 -10.19
C GLY A 54 -2.98 16.30 -10.46
N LYS A 55 -2.57 16.15 -11.71
CA LYS A 55 -1.42 15.30 -12.09
C LYS A 55 -0.12 15.80 -11.48
N ALA A 56 0.11 17.13 -11.47
CA ALA A 56 1.32 17.71 -10.86
C ALA A 56 1.37 17.43 -9.36
N GLN A 57 0.29 17.71 -8.63
CA GLN A 57 0.18 17.44 -7.19
C GLN A 57 0.34 15.95 -6.88
N LEU A 58 -0.27 15.08 -7.68
CA LEU A 58 -0.15 13.63 -7.50
C LEU A 58 1.29 13.15 -7.67
N LYS A 59 1.98 13.68 -8.68
CA LYS A 59 3.40 13.34 -8.93
C LYS A 59 4.29 13.75 -7.75
N GLU A 60 4.08 14.93 -7.20
CA GLU A 60 4.81 15.43 -6.03
C GLU A 60 4.56 14.54 -4.81
N GLN A 61 3.29 14.27 -4.48
CA GLN A 61 2.90 13.46 -3.35
C GLN A 61 3.42 12.02 -3.43
N VAL A 62 3.26 11.38 -4.59
CA VAL A 62 3.80 10.03 -4.80
C VAL A 62 5.32 10.04 -4.75
N GLY A 63 5.96 11.07 -5.31
CA GLY A 63 7.41 11.26 -5.23
C GLY A 63 7.92 11.30 -3.80
N TYR A 64 7.22 12.02 -2.92
CA TYR A 64 7.53 12.06 -1.49
C TYR A 64 7.48 10.66 -0.85
N TYR A 65 6.40 9.91 -1.06
CA TYR A 65 6.29 8.55 -0.53
C TYR A 65 7.34 7.61 -1.09
N MET A 66 7.65 7.71 -2.39
CA MET A 66 8.68 6.87 -3.00
C MET A 66 10.09 7.20 -2.53
N ASN A 67 10.36 8.44 -2.15
CA ASN A 67 11.63 8.82 -1.50
C ASN A 67 11.75 8.20 -0.11
N ASN A 68 10.68 8.23 0.68
CA ASN A 68 10.63 7.53 1.97
C ASN A 68 10.85 6.02 1.77
N ALA A 69 10.19 5.42 0.78
CA ALA A 69 10.34 4.00 0.47
C ALA A 69 11.79 3.62 0.14
N LYS A 70 12.48 4.43 -0.68
CA LYS A 70 13.91 4.24 -0.98
C LYS A 70 14.78 4.32 0.27
N THR A 71 14.49 5.28 1.15
CA THR A 71 15.21 5.45 2.41
C THR A 71 15.02 4.22 3.31
N ILE A 72 13.80 3.72 3.46
CA ILE A 72 13.50 2.52 4.25
C ILE A 72 14.20 1.30 3.62
N LEU A 73 14.03 1.09 2.32
CA LEU A 73 14.60 -0.05 1.61
C LEU A 73 16.12 -0.11 1.79
N LYS A 74 16.81 1.01 1.48
CA LYS A 74 18.26 1.10 1.63
C LYS A 74 18.69 0.91 3.07
N GLY A 75 18.03 1.57 4.01
CA GLY A 75 18.39 1.52 5.41
C GLY A 75 18.28 0.12 6.02
N LEU A 76 17.25 -0.64 5.63
CA LEU A 76 17.07 -2.03 6.08
C LEU A 76 18.07 -2.97 5.39
N GLN A 77 18.38 -2.76 4.12
CA GLN A 77 19.45 -3.53 3.42
C GLN A 77 20.80 -3.32 4.06
N ASP A 78 21.16 -2.06 4.37
CA ASP A 78 22.41 -1.71 5.05
C ASP A 78 22.50 -2.32 6.46
N ALA A 79 21.36 -2.57 7.10
CA ALA A 79 21.25 -3.27 8.40
C ALA A 79 21.21 -4.81 8.29
N GLY A 80 21.34 -5.36 7.08
CA GLY A 80 21.40 -6.81 6.86
C GLY A 80 20.05 -7.50 6.72
N TYR A 81 18.93 -6.76 6.71
CA TYR A 81 17.60 -7.36 6.51
C TYR A 81 17.37 -7.78 5.05
N THR A 82 16.70 -8.90 4.87
CA THR A 82 16.20 -9.31 3.55
C THR A 82 14.89 -8.57 3.28
N VAL A 83 14.89 -7.68 2.28
CA VAL A 83 13.75 -6.82 1.96
C VAL A 83 13.45 -6.81 0.46
N SER A 84 12.18 -6.56 0.14
CA SER A 84 11.69 -6.38 -1.24
C SER A 84 10.60 -5.30 -1.29
N GLY A 85 10.22 -4.87 -2.50
CA GLY A 85 9.25 -3.79 -2.68
C GLY A 85 9.88 -2.40 -2.67
N GLY A 86 9.11 -1.35 -2.41
CA GLY A 86 9.60 0.03 -2.34
C GLY A 86 10.03 0.65 -3.67
N VAL A 87 9.78 0.00 -4.82
CA VAL A 87 10.16 0.46 -6.16
C VAL A 87 8.95 0.98 -6.94
N ASN A 88 7.87 0.21 -7.02
CA ASN A 88 6.66 0.56 -7.76
C ASN A 88 5.48 0.93 -6.85
N ALA A 89 5.64 0.75 -5.54
CA ALA A 89 4.66 1.10 -4.54
C ALA A 89 5.35 1.44 -3.22
N PRO A 90 4.76 2.29 -2.36
CA PRO A 90 5.36 2.73 -1.10
C PRO A 90 5.18 1.69 0.01
N TYR A 91 5.41 0.42 -0.32
CA TYR A 91 5.34 -0.71 0.60
C TYR A 91 6.62 -1.53 0.53
N ILE A 92 7.17 -1.86 1.68
CA ILE A 92 8.36 -2.68 1.83
C ILE A 92 7.99 -3.95 2.58
N TRP A 93 8.35 -5.09 2.01
CA TRP A 93 8.29 -6.37 2.65
C TRP A 93 9.65 -6.72 3.24
N LEU A 94 9.67 -7.05 4.51
CA LEU A 94 10.83 -7.48 5.27
C LEU A 94 10.61 -8.94 5.67
N LYS A 95 11.60 -9.80 5.42
CA LYS A 95 11.60 -11.15 5.97
C LYS A 95 12.00 -11.07 7.44
N THR A 96 11.21 -11.68 8.33
CA THR A 96 11.49 -11.64 9.77
C THR A 96 12.82 -12.33 10.08
N PRO A 97 13.66 -11.75 10.97
CA PRO A 97 14.93 -12.34 11.35
C PRO A 97 14.73 -13.56 12.29
N ASP A 98 15.79 -14.35 12.45
CA ASP A 98 15.92 -15.41 13.47
C ASP A 98 14.75 -16.40 13.53
N LYS A 99 14.07 -16.62 12.40
CA LYS A 99 12.88 -17.48 12.29
C LYS A 99 11.70 -17.04 13.14
N MET A 100 11.66 -15.79 13.60
CA MET A 100 10.48 -15.22 14.25
C MET A 100 9.27 -15.33 13.32
N ASN A 101 8.12 -15.67 13.86
CA ASN A 101 6.88 -15.52 13.12
C ASN A 101 6.48 -14.04 13.01
N SER A 102 5.48 -13.74 12.17
CA SER A 102 5.09 -12.36 11.87
C SER A 102 4.64 -11.56 13.10
N TRP A 103 3.98 -12.22 14.07
CA TRP A 103 3.51 -11.58 15.30
C TRP A 103 4.61 -11.43 16.34
N GLU A 104 5.48 -12.39 16.49
CA GLU A 104 6.67 -12.27 17.36
C GLU A 104 7.54 -11.10 16.94
N PHE A 105 7.71 -10.90 15.62
CA PHE A 105 8.47 -9.76 15.12
C PHE A 105 7.73 -8.43 15.30
N PHE A 106 6.39 -8.42 15.25
CA PHE A 106 5.59 -7.24 15.59
C PHE A 106 5.84 -6.80 17.02
N ASP A 107 5.71 -7.73 17.98
CA ASP A 107 5.93 -7.44 19.41
C ASP A 107 7.37 -7.00 19.66
N TYR A 108 8.34 -7.69 19.04
CA TYR A 108 9.75 -7.34 19.14
C TYR A 108 10.05 -5.90 18.66
N LEU A 109 9.54 -5.49 17.51
CA LEU A 109 9.72 -4.12 17.01
C LEU A 109 9.01 -3.08 17.86
N LEU A 110 7.81 -3.39 18.34
CA LEU A 110 7.04 -2.48 19.19
C LEU A 110 7.77 -2.24 20.52
N GLU A 111 8.20 -3.28 21.18
CA GLU A 111 8.82 -3.22 22.51
C GLU A 111 10.23 -2.60 22.47
N ASN A 112 11.05 -2.96 21.47
CA ASN A 112 12.46 -2.57 21.46
C ASN A 112 12.75 -1.33 20.60
N ALA A 113 11.95 -1.05 19.56
CA ALA A 113 12.14 0.10 18.68
C ALA A 113 11.00 1.13 18.72
N GLY A 114 9.85 0.79 19.30
CA GLY A 114 8.65 1.64 19.25
C GLY A 114 8.16 1.85 17.82
N VAL A 115 8.31 0.84 16.95
CA VAL A 115 7.93 0.88 15.55
C VAL A 115 6.76 -0.08 15.31
N VAL A 116 5.73 0.42 14.64
CA VAL A 116 4.53 -0.35 14.29
C VAL A 116 4.48 -0.55 12.77
N GLY A 117 4.26 -1.77 12.36
CA GLY A 117 4.01 -2.14 10.97
C GLY A 117 2.92 -3.21 10.89
N THR A 118 2.83 -3.96 9.81
CA THR A 118 1.80 -4.98 9.63
C THR A 118 2.41 -6.37 9.55
N PRO A 119 2.05 -7.30 10.45
CA PRO A 119 2.45 -8.70 10.34
C PRO A 119 2.02 -9.28 8.99
N GLY A 120 2.91 -9.99 8.32
CA GLY A 120 2.64 -10.54 7.00
C GLY A 120 1.52 -11.58 7.00
N SER A 121 1.38 -12.35 8.09
CA SER A 121 0.26 -13.30 8.27
C SER A 121 -1.12 -12.66 8.18
N GLY A 122 -1.25 -11.34 8.43
CA GLY A 122 -2.48 -10.57 8.21
C GLY A 122 -2.92 -10.49 6.73
N PHE A 123 -2.05 -10.87 5.80
CA PHE A 123 -2.34 -10.93 4.36
C PHE A 123 -2.57 -12.36 3.84
N GLY A 124 -2.60 -13.30 4.74
CA GLY A 124 -2.81 -14.74 4.45
C GLY A 124 -1.60 -15.61 4.79
N PRO A 125 -1.74 -16.95 4.68
CA PRO A 125 -0.70 -17.90 5.09
C PRO A 125 0.66 -17.69 4.42
N SER A 126 0.68 -17.25 3.17
CA SER A 126 1.91 -16.97 2.43
C SER A 126 2.69 -15.76 2.95
N GLY A 127 2.07 -14.94 3.79
CA GLY A 127 2.72 -13.80 4.44
C GLY A 127 3.40 -14.14 5.76
N GLU A 128 3.29 -15.37 6.24
CA GLU A 128 3.94 -15.78 7.49
C GLU A 128 5.47 -15.73 7.37
N GLY A 129 6.14 -15.24 8.41
CA GLY A 129 7.59 -14.98 8.39
C GLY A 129 7.98 -13.71 7.61
N TYR A 130 7.01 -12.85 7.32
CA TYR A 130 7.21 -11.53 6.70
C TYR A 130 6.54 -10.42 7.51
N PHE A 131 7.00 -9.20 7.26
CA PHE A 131 6.48 -7.99 7.89
C PHE A 131 6.41 -6.85 6.87
N ARG A 132 5.30 -6.11 6.83
CA ARG A 132 5.12 -5.01 5.88
C ARG A 132 5.31 -3.66 6.56
N LEU A 133 6.22 -2.86 6.03
CA LEU A 133 6.37 -1.44 6.35
C LEU A 133 5.75 -0.58 5.26
N THR A 134 5.30 0.63 5.63
CA THR A 134 4.75 1.62 4.71
C THR A 134 5.55 2.90 4.73
N ALA A 135 5.56 3.63 3.62
CA ALA A 135 6.32 4.86 3.45
C ALA A 135 5.45 6.13 3.46
N PHE A 136 4.26 6.07 4.05
CA PHE A 136 3.30 7.19 4.08
C PHE A 136 3.53 8.19 5.22
N GLY A 137 4.42 7.89 6.17
CA GLY A 137 4.75 8.76 7.29
C GLY A 137 5.56 10.00 6.87
N SER A 138 5.86 10.88 7.85
CA SER A 138 6.81 11.96 7.60
C SER A 138 8.23 11.42 7.41
N TYR A 139 9.06 12.17 6.68
CA TYR A 139 10.45 11.78 6.45
C TYR A 139 11.22 11.67 7.77
N GLU A 140 11.02 12.62 8.69
CA GLU A 140 11.68 12.65 9.99
C GLU A 140 11.33 11.40 10.82
N ASN A 141 10.06 11.01 10.85
CA ASN A 141 9.63 9.81 11.57
C ASN A 141 10.14 8.53 10.89
N THR A 142 10.23 8.54 9.56
CA THR A 142 10.81 7.43 8.79
C THR A 142 12.29 7.22 9.16
N VAL A 143 13.07 8.30 9.21
CA VAL A 143 14.49 8.24 9.60
C VAL A 143 14.64 7.77 11.04
N LYS A 144 13.87 8.35 11.98
CA LYS A 144 13.90 7.92 13.39
C LYS A 144 13.55 6.44 13.58
N ALA A 145 12.54 5.96 12.87
CA ALA A 145 12.16 4.54 12.92
C ALA A 145 13.30 3.65 12.42
N LEU A 146 13.94 4.04 11.30
CA LEU A 146 15.09 3.31 10.76
C LEU A 146 16.28 3.28 11.71
N GLU A 147 16.62 4.40 12.33
CA GLU A 147 17.71 4.46 13.31
C GLU A 147 17.48 3.52 14.49
N ARG A 148 16.24 3.43 14.97
CA ARG A 148 15.86 2.52 16.06
C ARG A 148 15.92 1.05 15.62
N ILE A 149 15.45 0.73 14.41
CA ILE A 149 15.54 -0.63 13.87
C ILE A 149 16.99 -1.06 13.66
N LYS A 150 17.86 -0.16 13.23
CA LYS A 150 19.30 -0.43 13.05
C LYS A 150 20.06 -0.66 14.35
N ALA A 151 19.51 -0.23 15.47
CA ALA A 151 20.11 -0.39 16.79
C ALA A 151 19.73 -1.73 17.47
N LEU A 152 18.82 -2.50 16.84
CA LEU A 152 18.45 -3.85 17.31
C LEU A 152 19.47 -4.90 16.89
#